data_b4c59a1713fa5a4102148bcacbd8a7fb
#
_entry.id   b4c59a1713fa5a4102148bcacbd8a7fb
#
_cell.length_a   1.000
_cell.length_b   1.000
_cell.length_c   1.000
_cell.angle_alpha   90.00
_cell.angle_beta   90.00
_cell.angle_gamma   90.00
#
_symmetry.space_group_name_H-M   'P 1'
#
loop_
_entity.id
_entity.type
_entity.pdbx_description
1 polymer ?
#
loop_
_entity_poly.entity_id
_entity_poly.type
_entity_poly.pdbx_seq_one_letter_code
_entity_poly.pdbx_strand_id
1 'polypeptide(L)'
;MHKLNRYFFVLVLIALVALPVRPQLSVKPNAFKRDPSSKALKWANEQLRKMSLEEKIGQLISVGVNATFLNQDSDDYRALKHQIEDNKVGGIILFRGQVYESVILVNRMQELAKYPLLISADLEAGAGMRFESTVNFPWNMAVAATGNPEYARRQGEITAREARALGVQQIFAPVVDVNNNAANPVINVRSYGEDPADVARFAVAFTEGAQAAGAIATAKHFPGHGDTAVDSHRGLPEINVGRDRLNSVEFVPFKASVDAGVGAVMVGHIAMPQIDATAVKPLPENLKSKPTDTDEAGEIIEEKAAMPATMSPVIGNILRKDLKFPGMIVTDALSMSGLTIYFTQEEAAVRALEAGADMLLKPADADASFRGVHEAVKSGRITEQRVEESARKILAAKYDLGLVDQRITPIDTIDRIVGSRDVPALATEIAEHAVTLVRDEDKLVPLKNLKPGSRVFNLAVTNGDDRAWIANAFVTRLARGGVKVETIVLDDRSTDQEVQKAIERAKTADLVIASLYGRVRSGQALSVGVPEPGARALSALITAKSPILGISFGNPYLLQGFPGLRTYLVAYGDMPSLQQAVARALLGEIDITGKLPISLPGLYPRGTGIQIKKTSHR
;
A
#
# COMPACT_ATOMS: atom_id res chain seq x y z
N MET A 1 30.90 -29.90 85.47
CA MET A 1 30.91 -30.83 84.34
C MET A 1 30.32 -30.14 83.12
N HIS A 2 31.20 -29.74 82.25
CA HIS A 2 30.89 -28.86 81.12
C HIS A 2 30.54 -29.64 79.89
N LYS A 3 29.47 -29.23 79.16
CA LYS A 3 29.24 -29.62 77.80
C LYS A 3 29.37 -28.39 76.91
N LEU A 4 30.37 -28.40 76.05
CA LEU A 4 30.67 -27.44 75.02
C LEU A 4 29.75 -27.69 73.80
N ASN A 5 28.93 -26.71 73.41
CA ASN A 5 28.18 -26.74 72.18
C ASN A 5 29.02 -26.09 71.07
N ARG A 6 29.33 -26.88 70.03
CA ARG A 6 29.95 -26.41 68.78
C ARG A 6 28.87 -25.98 67.79
N TYR A 7 28.79 -24.73 67.47
CA TYR A 7 28.04 -24.23 66.34
C TYR A 7 28.90 -24.32 65.06
N PHE A 8 28.44 -25.14 64.13
CA PHE A 8 28.98 -25.21 62.78
C PHE A 8 28.32 -24.08 61.94
N PHE A 9 29.06 -23.06 61.53
CA PHE A 9 28.67 -22.09 60.55
C PHE A 9 28.91 -22.69 59.15
N VAL A 10 27.84 -22.99 58.39
CA VAL A 10 27.92 -23.34 56.97
C VAL A 10 27.84 -22.02 56.19
N LEU A 11 28.95 -21.59 55.66
CA LEU A 11 29.04 -20.48 54.69
C LEU A 11 28.57 -21.03 53.31
N VAL A 12 27.36 -20.65 52.89
CA VAL A 12 26.89 -20.89 51.53
C VAL A 12 27.43 -19.74 50.67
N LEU A 13 28.46 -20.02 49.87
CA LEU A 13 28.94 -19.13 48.82
C LEU A 13 27.95 -19.15 47.67
N ILE A 14 27.09 -18.12 47.55
CA ILE A 14 26.29 -17.92 46.37
C ILE A 14 27.22 -17.31 45.31
N ALA A 15 27.71 -18.14 44.38
CA ALA A 15 28.37 -17.68 43.19
C ALA A 15 27.32 -17.01 42.28
N LEU A 16 27.22 -15.69 42.27
CA LEU A 16 26.53 -14.91 41.26
C LEU A 16 27.26 -15.16 39.92
N VAL A 17 26.77 -16.09 39.11
CA VAL A 17 27.15 -16.19 37.71
C VAL A 17 26.56 -14.96 37.03
N ALA A 18 27.38 -13.92 36.90
CA ALA A 18 27.08 -12.79 36.03
C ALA A 18 27.01 -13.35 34.58
N LEU A 19 25.80 -13.67 34.13
CA LEU A 19 25.56 -13.89 32.70
C LEU A 19 26.03 -12.62 31.99
N PRO A 20 26.87 -12.75 30.94
CA PRO A 20 27.27 -11.58 30.19
C PRO A 20 25.98 -10.95 29.63
N VAL A 21 25.65 -9.75 30.12
CA VAL A 21 24.66 -8.89 29.47
C VAL A 21 25.19 -8.68 28.07
N ARG A 22 24.63 -9.42 27.11
CA ARG A 22 24.90 -9.17 25.70
C ARG A 22 24.56 -7.69 25.47
N PRO A 23 25.48 -6.89 24.92
CA PRO A 23 25.16 -5.52 24.63
C PRO A 23 23.90 -5.50 23.77
N GLN A 24 22.94 -4.74 24.23
CA GLN A 24 21.71 -4.47 23.54
C GLN A 24 22.10 -3.75 22.23
N LEU A 25 22.29 -4.51 21.15
CA LEU A 25 22.44 -3.97 19.80
C LEU A 25 21.09 -3.38 19.39
N SER A 26 20.73 -2.23 19.96
CA SER A 26 19.82 -1.31 19.33
C SER A 26 20.60 -0.64 18.18
N VAL A 27 20.92 -1.39 17.15
CA VAL A 27 21.38 -0.81 15.90
C VAL A 27 20.17 -0.11 15.32
N LYS A 28 20.01 1.19 15.63
CA LYS A 28 19.14 2.04 14.79
C LYS A 28 19.69 1.89 13.37
N PRO A 29 18.89 1.40 12.43
CA PRO A 29 19.37 1.32 11.05
C PRO A 29 19.83 2.72 10.64
N ASN A 30 20.96 2.79 9.95
CA ASN A 30 21.43 4.05 9.40
C ASN A 30 20.38 4.57 8.42
N ALA A 31 20.17 5.90 8.44
CA ALA A 31 19.29 6.53 7.46
C ALA A 31 19.74 6.16 6.03
N PHE A 32 18.79 5.76 5.20
CA PHE A 32 19.07 5.51 3.79
C PHE A 32 19.22 6.83 3.05
N LYS A 33 20.23 6.92 2.19
CA LYS A 33 20.45 8.04 1.27
C LYS A 33 20.43 7.51 -0.15
N ARG A 34 19.76 8.21 -1.05
CA ARG A 34 19.67 7.85 -2.47
C ARG A 34 21.05 7.76 -3.13
N ASP A 35 21.91 8.73 -2.83
CA ASP A 35 23.26 8.78 -3.42
C ASP A 35 24.16 7.79 -2.67
N PRO A 36 24.71 6.78 -3.36
CA PRO A 36 25.44 5.71 -2.71
C PRO A 36 26.76 6.21 -2.10
N SER A 37 27.13 5.61 -0.96
CA SER A 37 28.43 5.89 -0.34
C SER A 37 29.60 5.44 -1.21
N SER A 38 30.77 6.08 -1.07
CA SER A 38 31.98 5.68 -1.79
C SER A 38 32.39 4.22 -1.50
N LYS A 39 32.08 3.73 -0.28
CA LYS A 39 32.32 2.33 0.10
C LYS A 39 31.38 1.39 -0.66
N ALA A 40 30.11 1.76 -0.77
CA ALA A 40 29.12 1.00 -1.51
C ALA A 40 29.48 0.90 -3.00
N LEU A 41 29.89 2.01 -3.61
CA LEU A 41 30.33 2.02 -5.01
C LEU A 41 31.58 1.17 -5.22
N LYS A 42 32.55 1.25 -4.30
CA LYS A 42 33.76 0.42 -4.36
C LYS A 42 33.39 -1.06 -4.29
N TRP A 43 32.60 -1.46 -3.31
CA TRP A 43 32.16 -2.84 -3.13
C TRP A 43 31.36 -3.34 -4.34
N ALA A 44 30.38 -2.57 -4.83
CA ALA A 44 29.57 -2.94 -5.99
C ALA A 44 30.45 -3.18 -7.24
N ASN A 45 31.41 -2.28 -7.51
CA ASN A 45 32.36 -2.44 -8.63
C ASN A 45 33.28 -3.66 -8.47
N GLU A 46 33.68 -4.01 -7.25
CA GLU A 46 34.45 -5.24 -6.97
C GLU A 46 33.61 -6.50 -7.21
N GLN A 47 32.33 -6.49 -6.85
CA GLN A 47 31.42 -7.62 -7.15
C GLN A 47 31.21 -7.75 -8.67
N LEU A 48 30.86 -6.67 -9.37
CA LEU A 48 30.61 -6.69 -10.82
C LEU A 48 31.77 -7.26 -11.63
N ARG A 49 33.01 -6.98 -11.23
CA ARG A 49 34.18 -7.58 -11.89
C ARG A 49 34.31 -9.09 -11.74
N LYS A 50 33.66 -9.67 -10.72
CA LYS A 50 33.68 -11.12 -10.43
C LYS A 50 32.44 -11.84 -10.95
N MET A 51 31.37 -11.08 -11.28
CA MET A 51 30.11 -11.62 -11.74
C MET A 51 30.15 -11.99 -13.21
N SER A 52 29.54 -13.12 -13.56
CA SER A 52 29.23 -13.44 -14.95
C SER A 52 28.08 -12.54 -15.45
N LEU A 53 27.83 -12.56 -16.77
CA LEU A 53 26.68 -11.82 -17.35
C LEU A 53 25.34 -12.29 -16.74
N GLU A 54 25.18 -13.60 -16.57
CA GLU A 54 24.01 -14.22 -15.99
C GLU A 54 23.76 -13.72 -14.56
N GLU A 55 24.81 -13.65 -13.75
CA GLU A 55 24.72 -13.12 -12.38
C GLU A 55 24.37 -11.63 -12.35
N LYS A 56 24.88 -10.84 -13.28
CA LYS A 56 24.52 -9.42 -13.42
C LYS A 56 23.06 -9.25 -13.80
N ILE A 57 22.55 -10.05 -14.75
CA ILE A 57 21.16 -10.04 -15.19
C ILE A 57 20.24 -10.45 -14.04
N GLY A 58 20.58 -11.51 -13.31
CA GLY A 58 19.80 -11.96 -12.15
C GLY A 58 19.58 -10.86 -11.13
N GLN A 59 20.60 -10.00 -10.87
CA GLN A 59 20.47 -8.91 -9.91
C GLN A 59 19.38 -7.89 -10.28
N LEU A 60 18.96 -7.80 -11.53
CA LEU A 60 17.92 -6.88 -11.99
C LEU A 60 16.50 -7.42 -11.76
N ILE A 61 16.35 -8.71 -11.48
CA ILE A 61 15.05 -9.37 -11.35
C ILE A 61 14.66 -9.50 -9.87
N SER A 62 13.42 -9.11 -9.54
CA SER A 62 12.81 -9.31 -8.23
C SER A 62 11.55 -10.16 -8.39
N VAL A 63 11.53 -11.35 -7.78
CA VAL A 63 10.43 -12.31 -7.89
C VAL A 63 9.41 -12.17 -6.77
N GLY A 64 8.14 -12.47 -7.04
CA GLY A 64 7.06 -12.36 -6.06
C GLY A 64 6.82 -13.65 -5.28
N VAL A 65 6.51 -13.53 -3.99
CA VAL A 65 6.11 -14.67 -3.16
C VAL A 65 5.08 -14.25 -2.10
N ASN A 66 4.10 -15.13 -1.84
CA ASN A 66 3.31 -15.04 -0.62
C ASN A 66 4.19 -15.51 0.55
N ALA A 67 4.37 -14.62 1.53
CA ALA A 67 5.28 -14.85 2.65
C ALA A 67 4.62 -15.71 3.76
N THR A 68 4.01 -16.83 3.36
CA THR A 68 3.41 -17.85 4.22
C THR A 68 4.36 -19.04 4.37
N PHE A 69 4.00 -20.00 5.20
CA PHE A 69 4.76 -21.25 5.31
C PHE A 69 4.80 -21.97 3.96
N LEU A 70 6.02 -22.29 3.51
CA LEU A 70 6.28 -23.11 2.32
C LEU A 70 7.05 -24.37 2.74
N ASN A 71 6.46 -25.53 2.48
CA ASN A 71 7.16 -26.80 2.65
C ASN A 71 8.29 -26.90 1.61
N GLN A 72 9.48 -27.39 2.01
CA GLN A 72 10.64 -27.49 1.11
C GLN A 72 10.42 -28.41 -0.10
N ASP A 73 9.48 -29.35 0.02
CA ASP A 73 9.09 -30.26 -1.07
C ASP A 73 7.94 -29.72 -1.94
N SER A 74 7.40 -28.52 -1.64
CA SER A 74 6.38 -27.89 -2.47
C SER A 74 6.96 -27.34 -3.77
N ASP A 75 6.12 -27.24 -4.81
CA ASP A 75 6.52 -26.67 -6.10
C ASP A 75 6.88 -25.18 -5.95
N ASP A 76 6.13 -24.43 -5.14
CA ASP A 76 6.40 -23.02 -4.89
C ASP A 76 7.76 -22.79 -4.23
N TYR A 77 8.12 -23.63 -3.24
CA TYR A 77 9.44 -23.52 -2.60
C TYR A 77 10.56 -23.88 -3.58
N ARG A 78 10.40 -24.95 -4.37
CA ARG A 78 11.38 -25.35 -5.39
C ARG A 78 11.55 -24.29 -6.47
N ALA A 79 10.44 -23.70 -6.94
CA ALA A 79 10.47 -22.61 -7.91
C ALA A 79 11.19 -21.37 -7.36
N LEU A 80 10.88 -20.95 -6.12
CA LEU A 80 11.58 -19.84 -5.49
C LEU A 80 13.07 -20.11 -5.28
N LYS A 81 13.40 -21.32 -4.82
CA LYS A 81 14.80 -21.76 -4.65
C LYS A 81 15.57 -21.73 -5.97
N HIS A 82 14.95 -22.24 -7.07
CA HIS A 82 15.53 -22.17 -8.41
C HIS A 82 15.87 -20.73 -8.83
N GLN A 83 14.95 -19.78 -8.64
CA GLN A 83 15.22 -18.40 -8.98
C GLN A 83 16.41 -17.81 -8.20
N ILE A 84 16.58 -18.22 -6.94
CA ILE A 84 17.67 -17.74 -6.09
C ILE A 84 19.00 -18.42 -6.40
N GLU A 85 19.01 -19.76 -6.51
CA GLU A 85 20.25 -20.53 -6.66
C GLU A 85 20.73 -20.59 -8.12
N ASP A 86 19.84 -20.66 -9.11
CA ASP A 86 20.22 -20.80 -10.52
C ASP A 86 20.24 -19.46 -11.22
N ASN A 87 19.17 -18.66 -11.18
CA ASN A 87 19.08 -17.36 -11.83
C ASN A 87 19.72 -16.22 -11.04
N LYS A 88 20.13 -16.43 -9.77
CA LYS A 88 20.78 -15.44 -8.90
C LYS A 88 19.99 -14.12 -8.83
N VAL A 89 18.63 -14.21 -8.70
CA VAL A 89 17.77 -13.01 -8.65
C VAL A 89 18.21 -12.03 -7.57
N GLY A 90 18.04 -10.74 -7.86
CA GLY A 90 18.51 -9.66 -7.00
C GLY A 90 17.60 -9.36 -5.83
N GLY A 91 16.34 -9.76 -5.88
CA GLY A 91 15.38 -9.44 -4.83
C GLY A 91 14.14 -10.30 -4.83
N ILE A 92 13.34 -10.07 -3.79
CA ILE A 92 12.03 -10.69 -3.59
C ILE A 92 11.04 -9.59 -3.17
N ILE A 93 9.84 -9.58 -3.77
CA ILE A 93 8.70 -8.83 -3.25
C ILE A 93 7.78 -9.76 -2.46
N LEU A 94 7.47 -9.35 -1.22
CA LEU A 94 6.56 -10.09 -0.34
C LEU A 94 5.12 -9.59 -0.51
N PHE A 95 4.22 -10.54 -0.68
CA PHE A 95 2.77 -10.33 -0.62
C PHE A 95 2.24 -10.75 0.75
N ARG A 96 1.05 -11.37 0.82
CA ARG A 96 0.45 -11.80 2.09
C ARG A 96 1.36 -12.75 2.87
N GLY A 97 1.46 -12.55 4.18
CA GLY A 97 2.21 -13.44 5.07
C GLY A 97 1.92 -13.20 6.53
N GLN A 98 2.34 -14.17 7.34
CA GLN A 98 2.38 -14.07 8.78
C GLN A 98 3.72 -13.47 9.19
N VAL A 99 3.77 -12.79 10.33
CA VAL A 99 4.96 -12.07 10.80
C VAL A 99 6.20 -12.97 10.87
N TYR A 100 6.12 -14.09 11.62
CA TYR A 100 7.27 -14.95 11.85
C TYR A 100 7.59 -15.83 10.65
N GLU A 101 6.58 -16.39 10.00
CA GLU A 101 6.75 -17.23 8.80
C GLU A 101 7.44 -16.45 7.68
N SER A 102 7.06 -15.17 7.51
CA SER A 102 7.67 -14.28 6.51
C SER A 102 9.16 -14.09 6.78
N VAL A 103 9.54 -13.81 8.04
CA VAL A 103 10.96 -13.61 8.40
C VAL A 103 11.76 -14.91 8.30
N ILE A 104 11.19 -16.04 8.69
CA ILE A 104 11.82 -17.35 8.54
C ILE A 104 12.07 -17.66 7.07
N LEU A 105 11.07 -17.45 6.20
CA LEU A 105 11.22 -17.65 4.76
C LEU A 105 12.30 -16.73 4.18
N VAL A 106 12.25 -15.44 4.49
CA VAL A 106 13.24 -14.45 4.01
C VAL A 106 14.64 -14.84 4.46
N ASN A 107 14.84 -15.18 5.73
CA ASN A 107 16.15 -15.60 6.25
C ASN A 107 16.66 -16.85 5.51
N ARG A 108 15.79 -17.83 5.26
CA ARG A 108 16.15 -19.02 4.50
C ARG A 108 16.60 -18.69 3.07
N MET A 109 15.88 -17.80 2.40
CA MET A 109 16.23 -17.36 1.05
C MET A 109 17.54 -16.55 1.04
N GLN A 110 17.77 -15.72 2.06
CA GLN A 110 19.04 -15.01 2.24
C GLN A 110 20.23 -15.97 2.46
N GLU A 111 20.03 -17.10 3.17
CA GLU A 111 21.06 -18.14 3.36
C GLU A 111 21.44 -18.81 2.03
N LEU A 112 20.46 -19.12 1.19
CA LEU A 112 20.67 -19.77 -0.12
C LEU A 112 21.30 -18.82 -1.15
N ALA A 113 21.05 -17.52 -1.04
CA ALA A 113 21.47 -16.54 -2.02
C ALA A 113 23.01 -16.32 -2.03
N LYS A 114 23.63 -16.36 -3.21
CA LYS A 114 25.04 -16.01 -3.40
C LYS A 114 25.31 -14.55 -3.04
N TYR A 115 24.45 -13.64 -3.51
CA TYR A 115 24.47 -12.22 -3.20
C TYR A 115 23.29 -11.87 -2.31
N PRO A 116 23.40 -10.90 -1.39
CA PRO A 116 22.26 -10.50 -0.56
C PRO A 116 21.03 -10.17 -1.41
N LEU A 117 19.84 -10.60 -0.99
CA LEU A 117 18.58 -10.27 -1.64
C LEU A 117 18.08 -8.91 -1.14
N LEU A 118 17.57 -8.08 -2.04
CA LEU A 118 16.81 -6.88 -1.68
C LEU A 118 15.34 -7.29 -1.50
N ILE A 119 14.85 -7.24 -0.28
CA ILE A 119 13.48 -7.59 0.04
C ILE A 119 12.61 -6.35 0.00
N SER A 120 11.50 -6.43 -0.70
CA SER A 120 10.55 -5.34 -0.89
C SER A 120 9.12 -5.75 -0.55
N ALA A 121 8.26 -4.78 -0.26
CA ALA A 121 6.83 -4.98 -0.06
C ALA A 121 6.05 -3.68 -0.29
N ASP A 122 4.75 -3.80 -0.67
CA ASP A 122 3.82 -2.68 -0.68
C ASP A 122 3.33 -2.42 0.74
N LEU A 123 3.76 -1.33 1.35
CA LEU A 123 3.40 -0.95 2.70
C LEU A 123 2.83 0.47 2.74
N GLU A 124 1.90 0.78 1.83
CA GLU A 124 1.26 2.10 1.70
C GLU A 124 0.52 2.53 2.97
N ALA A 125 -0.11 1.56 3.63
CA ALA A 125 -0.84 1.74 4.89
C ALA A 125 -0.13 1.04 6.07
N GLY A 126 1.20 0.92 6.03
CA GLY A 126 1.98 0.24 7.08
C GLY A 126 2.13 -1.26 6.89
N ALA A 127 2.76 -1.91 7.87
CA ALA A 127 3.05 -3.34 7.82
C ALA A 127 1.80 -4.21 7.68
N GLY A 128 0.67 -3.81 8.26
CA GLY A 128 -0.59 -4.53 8.20
C GLY A 128 -1.16 -4.73 6.79
N MET A 129 -0.66 -4.00 5.80
CA MET A 129 -1.07 -4.22 4.41
C MET A 129 -0.63 -5.59 3.87
N ARG A 130 0.48 -6.15 4.38
CA ARG A 130 1.07 -7.42 3.92
C ARG A 130 1.23 -8.47 5.00
N PHE A 131 1.41 -8.04 6.25
CA PHE A 131 1.70 -8.95 7.36
C PHE A 131 0.50 -9.01 8.30
N GLU A 132 -0.15 -10.16 8.35
CA GLU A 132 -1.31 -10.38 9.22
C GLU A 132 -0.96 -10.13 10.69
N SER A 133 -1.94 -9.74 11.47
CA SER A 133 -1.81 -9.42 12.90
C SER A 133 -0.96 -8.17 13.22
N THR A 134 -0.57 -7.39 12.21
CA THR A 134 0.05 -6.07 12.40
C THR A 134 -0.96 -4.95 12.14
N VAL A 135 -0.57 -3.70 12.35
CA VAL A 135 -1.47 -2.55 12.26
C VAL A 135 -1.49 -1.95 10.86
N ASN A 136 -2.69 -1.74 10.32
CA ASN A 136 -2.89 -0.85 9.19
C ASN A 136 -3.09 0.59 9.68
N PHE A 137 -2.30 1.51 9.15
CA PHE A 137 -2.58 2.93 9.25
C PHE A 137 -3.77 3.33 8.36
N PRO A 138 -4.47 4.44 8.68
CA PRO A 138 -5.39 5.07 7.73
C PRO A 138 -4.73 5.32 6.36
N TRP A 139 -5.52 5.19 5.30
CA TRP A 139 -5.04 5.48 3.94
C TRP A 139 -4.55 6.91 3.79
N ASN A 140 -3.72 7.16 2.78
CA ASN A 140 -3.11 8.46 2.52
C ASN A 140 -4.13 9.61 2.45
N MET A 141 -5.33 9.38 1.87
CA MET A 141 -6.38 10.39 1.81
C MET A 141 -6.92 10.75 3.21
N ALA A 142 -7.00 9.79 4.13
CA ALA A 142 -7.32 10.07 5.54
C ALA A 142 -6.21 10.88 6.21
N VAL A 143 -4.94 10.54 5.96
CA VAL A 143 -3.80 11.32 6.49
C VAL A 143 -3.86 12.77 5.97
N ALA A 144 -4.15 12.97 4.69
CA ALA A 144 -4.28 14.30 4.10
C ALA A 144 -5.48 15.09 4.64
N ALA A 145 -6.60 14.42 4.96
CA ALA A 145 -7.77 15.04 5.56
C ALA A 145 -7.48 15.70 6.92
N THR A 146 -6.43 15.29 7.63
CA THR A 146 -5.95 15.94 8.86
C THR A 146 -5.32 17.31 8.61
N GLY A 147 -4.85 17.59 7.38
CA GLY A 147 -4.11 18.81 7.02
C GLY A 147 -2.67 18.85 7.53
N ASN A 148 -2.19 17.84 8.26
CA ASN A 148 -0.89 17.82 8.92
C ASN A 148 0.07 16.78 8.32
N PRO A 149 1.10 17.17 7.54
CA PRO A 149 2.06 16.25 6.93
C PRO A 149 2.99 15.55 7.93
N GLU A 150 3.08 16.02 9.17
CA GLU A 150 3.84 15.33 10.21
C GLU A 150 3.30 13.92 10.47
N TYR A 151 1.99 13.69 10.28
CA TYR A 151 1.41 12.35 10.34
C TYR A 151 1.94 11.43 9.25
N ALA A 152 2.12 11.93 8.03
CA ALA A 152 2.75 11.15 6.95
C ALA A 152 4.22 10.84 7.27
N ARG A 153 4.97 11.81 7.83
CA ARG A 153 6.38 11.58 8.23
C ARG A 153 6.48 10.50 9.29
N ARG A 154 5.67 10.58 10.35
CA ARG A 154 5.64 9.57 11.44
C ARG A 154 5.17 8.20 10.93
N GLN A 155 4.18 8.17 10.03
CA GLN A 155 3.72 6.94 9.38
C GLN A 155 4.85 6.30 8.59
N GLY A 156 5.58 7.07 7.76
CA GLY A 156 6.73 6.59 7.00
C GLY A 156 7.84 6.03 7.91
N GLU A 157 8.18 6.74 8.99
CA GLU A 157 9.17 6.31 9.98
C GLU A 157 8.81 4.97 10.63
N ILE A 158 7.57 4.83 11.11
CA ILE A 158 7.10 3.60 11.75
C ILE A 158 7.02 2.47 10.73
N THR A 159 6.47 2.72 9.55
CA THR A 159 6.38 1.71 8.47
C THR A 159 7.75 1.15 8.12
N ALA A 160 8.75 2.01 7.96
CA ALA A 160 10.11 1.58 7.65
C ALA A 160 10.78 0.83 8.83
N ARG A 161 10.55 1.27 10.06
CA ARG A 161 11.06 0.60 11.27
C ARG A 161 10.50 -0.82 11.40
N GLU A 162 9.19 -1.00 11.20
CA GLU A 162 8.56 -2.33 11.20
C GLU A 162 9.01 -3.16 10.00
N ALA A 163 9.07 -2.58 8.79
CA ALA A 163 9.57 -3.22 7.59
C ALA A 163 10.98 -3.80 7.81
N ARG A 164 11.91 -3.01 8.36
CA ARG A 164 13.28 -3.43 8.66
C ARG A 164 13.32 -4.59 9.67
N ALA A 165 12.46 -4.59 10.68
CA ALA A 165 12.33 -5.66 11.65
C ALA A 165 11.74 -6.95 11.04
N LEU A 166 10.99 -6.82 9.94
CA LEU A 166 10.42 -7.92 9.16
C LEU A 166 11.32 -8.37 7.99
N GLY A 167 12.54 -7.85 7.91
CA GLY A 167 13.49 -8.20 6.85
C GLY A 167 13.23 -7.51 5.51
N VAL A 168 12.40 -6.47 5.47
CA VAL A 168 12.09 -5.67 4.28
C VAL A 168 12.95 -4.42 4.28
N GLN A 169 13.63 -4.13 3.16
CA GLN A 169 14.51 -2.97 3.01
C GLN A 169 13.95 -1.92 2.07
N GLN A 170 13.11 -2.30 1.12
CA GLN A 170 12.47 -1.37 0.18
C GLN A 170 10.96 -1.41 0.34
N ILE A 171 10.37 -0.25 0.54
CA ILE A 171 8.91 -0.11 0.63
C ILE A 171 8.39 0.59 -0.63
N PHE A 172 7.37 -0.03 -1.26
CA PHE A 172 6.70 0.56 -2.42
C PHE A 172 5.62 1.53 -1.93
N ALA A 173 6.10 2.64 -1.36
CA ALA A 173 5.38 3.80 -0.87
C ALA A 173 6.38 4.99 -0.81
N PRO A 174 5.87 6.24 -0.91
CA PRO A 174 4.47 6.68 -0.95
C PRO A 174 3.83 6.60 -2.33
N VAL A 175 2.49 6.54 -2.36
CA VAL A 175 1.72 6.84 -3.57
C VAL A 175 1.70 8.35 -3.77
N VAL A 176 2.19 8.82 -4.90
CA VAL A 176 2.30 10.24 -5.25
C VAL A 176 1.38 10.65 -6.42
N ASP A 177 0.48 9.75 -6.79
CA ASP A 177 -0.54 10.01 -7.80
C ASP A 177 -1.50 11.12 -7.33
N VAL A 178 -1.82 12.06 -8.22
CA VAL A 178 -2.80 13.14 -7.97
C VAL A 178 -4.18 12.65 -8.37
N ASN A 179 -5.07 12.37 -7.41
CA ASN A 179 -6.38 11.78 -7.66
C ASN A 179 -7.40 12.83 -8.12
N ASN A 180 -7.31 13.26 -9.35
CA ASN A 180 -8.17 14.27 -9.97
C ASN A 180 -9.35 13.67 -10.78
N ASN A 181 -9.47 12.34 -10.81
CA ASN A 181 -10.59 11.62 -11.38
C ASN A 181 -11.39 10.90 -10.28
N ALA A 182 -12.62 11.34 -10.03
CA ALA A 182 -13.51 10.74 -9.02
C ALA A 182 -13.90 9.27 -9.35
N ALA A 183 -13.83 8.88 -10.62
CA ALA A 183 -14.14 7.52 -11.08
C ALA A 183 -12.94 6.57 -11.03
N ASN A 184 -11.77 7.04 -10.57
CA ASN A 184 -10.56 6.22 -10.51
C ASN A 184 -10.75 4.98 -9.64
N PRO A 185 -10.65 3.75 -10.20
CA PRO A 185 -10.96 2.52 -9.47
C PRO A 185 -9.78 1.98 -8.66
N VAL A 186 -8.56 2.49 -8.87
CA VAL A 186 -7.33 1.89 -8.34
C VAL A 186 -6.55 2.82 -7.41
N ILE A 187 -6.59 4.13 -7.61
CA ILE A 187 -5.88 5.10 -6.76
C ILE A 187 -6.79 5.61 -5.65
N ASN A 188 -7.80 6.41 -5.93
CA ASN A 188 -8.80 6.85 -4.97
C ASN A 188 -8.19 7.22 -3.60
N VAL A 189 -8.59 6.55 -2.50
CA VAL A 189 -8.10 6.81 -1.13
C VAL A 189 -6.62 6.51 -0.90
N ARG A 190 -5.93 5.83 -1.83
CA ARG A 190 -4.49 5.60 -1.78
C ARG A 190 -3.68 6.87 -2.05
N SER A 191 -4.25 7.86 -2.76
CA SER A 191 -3.66 9.19 -2.95
C SER A 191 -3.85 10.08 -1.72
N TYR A 192 -2.98 11.08 -1.56
CA TYR A 192 -3.16 12.16 -0.59
C TYR A 192 -4.22 13.20 -1.01
N GLY A 193 -4.71 13.18 -2.27
CA GLY A 193 -5.78 14.06 -2.75
C GLY A 193 -5.65 14.47 -4.20
N GLU A 194 -6.37 15.55 -4.56
CA GLU A 194 -6.43 16.06 -5.94
C GLU A 194 -5.51 17.25 -6.22
N ASP A 195 -4.94 17.85 -5.18
CA ASP A 195 -4.05 19.01 -5.33
C ASP A 195 -2.59 18.57 -5.41
N PRO A 196 -1.87 18.88 -6.51
CA PRO A 196 -0.50 18.43 -6.71
C PRO A 196 0.47 18.90 -5.62
N ALA A 197 0.28 20.10 -5.08
CA ALA A 197 1.17 20.65 -4.05
C ALA A 197 0.93 19.98 -2.69
N ASP A 198 -0.32 19.68 -2.35
CA ASP A 198 -0.64 18.91 -1.14
C ASP A 198 -0.12 17.47 -1.24
N VAL A 199 -0.35 16.78 -2.37
CA VAL A 199 0.21 15.44 -2.60
C VAL A 199 1.74 15.45 -2.45
N ALA A 200 2.42 16.44 -3.06
CA ALA A 200 3.87 16.60 -2.95
C ALA A 200 4.32 16.76 -1.49
N ARG A 201 3.66 17.62 -0.71
CA ARG A 201 4.00 17.92 0.68
C ARG A 201 3.89 16.68 1.59
N PHE A 202 2.82 15.90 1.46
CA PHE A 202 2.63 14.67 2.24
C PHE A 202 3.58 13.55 1.78
N ALA A 203 3.78 13.39 0.47
CA ALA A 203 4.67 12.38 -0.09
C ALA A 203 6.14 12.60 0.32
N VAL A 204 6.60 13.86 0.31
CA VAL A 204 7.94 14.23 0.78
C VAL A 204 8.08 13.88 2.26
N ALA A 205 7.12 14.26 3.09
CA ALA A 205 7.15 13.97 4.53
C ALA A 205 7.23 12.46 4.81
N PHE A 206 6.42 11.64 4.12
CA PHE A 206 6.50 10.17 4.23
C PHE A 206 7.87 9.64 3.83
N THR A 207 8.40 10.11 2.69
CA THR A 207 9.72 9.71 2.17
C THR A 207 10.84 10.00 3.17
N GLU A 208 10.83 11.21 3.74
CA GLU A 208 11.82 11.61 4.77
C GLU A 208 11.74 10.71 6.01
N GLY A 209 10.54 10.43 6.51
CA GLY A 209 10.34 9.53 7.64
C GLY A 209 10.85 8.12 7.37
N ALA A 210 10.45 7.56 6.23
CA ALA A 210 10.82 6.20 5.84
C ALA A 210 12.34 6.03 5.64
N GLN A 211 12.98 6.96 4.95
CA GLN A 211 14.41 6.89 4.68
C GLN A 211 15.25 7.20 5.92
N ALA A 212 14.78 8.09 6.80
CA ALA A 212 15.43 8.31 8.09
C ALA A 212 15.43 7.05 8.99
N ALA A 213 14.43 6.17 8.83
CA ALA A 213 14.34 4.89 9.53
C ALA A 213 15.05 3.74 8.78
N GLY A 214 15.77 4.02 7.70
CA GLY A 214 16.69 3.09 7.02
C GLY A 214 16.04 2.17 5.99
N ALA A 215 14.89 2.53 5.41
CA ALA A 215 14.31 1.84 4.25
C ALA A 215 14.40 2.69 2.99
N ILE A 216 14.39 2.05 1.82
CA ILE A 216 14.23 2.74 0.54
C ILE A 216 12.76 3.05 0.36
N ALA A 217 12.39 4.33 0.28
CA ALA A 217 11.08 4.76 -0.17
C ALA A 217 11.00 4.75 -1.71
N THR A 218 9.83 4.44 -2.26
CA THR A 218 9.59 4.35 -3.69
C THR A 218 8.36 5.16 -4.07
N ALA A 219 8.55 6.28 -4.75
CA ALA A 219 7.44 7.12 -5.25
C ALA A 219 6.75 6.44 -6.44
N LYS A 220 5.41 6.35 -6.43
CA LYS A 220 4.63 5.61 -7.43
C LYS A 220 3.27 6.24 -7.71
N HIS A 221 2.74 6.04 -8.93
CA HIS A 221 3.19 5.27 -10.09
C HIS A 221 3.52 6.25 -11.23
N PHE A 222 4.81 6.44 -11.53
CA PHE A 222 5.21 7.36 -12.60
C PHE A 222 4.65 6.88 -13.97
N PRO A 223 4.14 7.74 -14.83
CA PRO A 223 4.13 9.21 -14.79
C PRO A 223 2.95 9.85 -14.01
N GLY A 224 2.12 9.09 -13.31
CA GLY A 224 0.95 9.50 -12.54
C GLY A 224 -0.27 8.68 -12.96
N HIS A 225 -0.92 8.00 -12.01
CA HIS A 225 -2.05 7.09 -12.23
C HIS A 225 -3.39 7.68 -11.77
N GLY A 226 -3.39 8.95 -11.32
CA GLY A 226 -4.55 9.54 -10.66
C GLY A 226 -5.72 9.90 -11.58
N ASP A 227 -5.47 10.11 -12.88
CA ASP A 227 -6.46 10.48 -13.90
C ASP A 227 -6.81 9.29 -14.82
N THR A 228 -6.90 8.09 -14.28
CA THR A 228 -7.29 6.90 -15.06
C THR A 228 -8.68 6.40 -14.68
N ALA A 229 -9.41 5.86 -15.64
CA ALA A 229 -10.72 5.21 -15.45
C ALA A 229 -10.64 3.69 -15.53
N VAL A 230 -9.48 3.12 -15.84
CA VAL A 230 -9.22 1.68 -15.96
C VAL A 230 -8.17 1.27 -14.92
N ASP A 231 -8.38 0.12 -14.29
CA ASP A 231 -7.41 -0.50 -13.40
C ASP A 231 -6.34 -1.24 -14.21
N SER A 232 -5.06 -0.93 -13.98
CA SER A 232 -3.92 -1.57 -14.65
C SER A 232 -3.78 -3.08 -14.39
N HIS A 233 -4.45 -3.59 -13.36
CA HIS A 233 -4.58 -5.04 -13.13
C HIS A 233 -5.59 -5.73 -14.07
N ARG A 234 -6.46 -4.97 -14.76
CA ARG A 234 -7.49 -5.49 -15.68
C ARG A 234 -7.24 -5.16 -17.14
N GLY A 235 -6.47 -4.12 -17.41
CA GLY A 235 -6.17 -3.66 -18.76
C GLY A 235 -5.13 -2.55 -18.73
N LEU A 236 -4.83 -1.96 -19.88
CA LEU A 236 -3.87 -0.85 -19.97
C LEU A 236 -4.63 0.49 -19.85
N PRO A 237 -4.50 1.20 -18.71
CA PRO A 237 -5.09 2.53 -18.54
C PRO A 237 -4.42 3.54 -19.47
N GLU A 238 -5.19 4.52 -19.92
CA GLU A 238 -4.73 5.60 -20.78
C GLU A 238 -4.94 6.97 -20.11
N ILE A 239 -3.95 7.84 -20.22
CA ILE A 239 -4.04 9.26 -19.85
C ILE A 239 -3.74 10.09 -21.09
N ASN A 240 -4.79 10.68 -21.63
CA ASN A 240 -4.72 11.43 -22.90
C ASN A 240 -4.51 12.92 -22.66
N VAL A 241 -3.38 13.29 -22.05
CA VAL A 241 -3.02 14.69 -21.75
C VAL A 241 -1.62 15.02 -22.30
N GLY A 242 -1.45 16.30 -22.65
CA GLY A 242 -0.18 16.80 -23.16
C GLY A 242 0.84 17.14 -22.06
N ARG A 243 2.05 17.47 -22.49
CA ARG A 243 3.21 17.74 -21.62
C ARG A 243 2.95 18.86 -20.61
N ASP A 244 2.26 19.93 -20.98
CA ASP A 244 2.02 21.08 -20.08
C ASP A 244 1.15 20.69 -18.90
N ARG A 245 0.12 19.86 -19.15
CA ARG A 245 -0.72 19.31 -18.08
C ARG A 245 0.11 18.41 -17.15
N LEU A 246 0.92 17.50 -17.69
CA LEU A 246 1.78 16.64 -16.89
C LEU A 246 2.74 17.43 -16.00
N ASN A 247 3.33 18.49 -16.52
CA ASN A 247 4.24 19.36 -15.77
C ASN A 247 3.54 20.11 -14.64
N SER A 248 2.26 20.48 -14.81
CA SER A 248 1.51 21.26 -13.84
C SER A 248 0.75 20.42 -12.81
N VAL A 249 0.56 19.11 -13.06
CA VAL A 249 -0.21 18.23 -12.19
C VAL A 249 0.58 16.99 -11.82
N GLU A 250 0.70 16.03 -12.75
CA GLU A 250 1.20 14.69 -12.45
C GLU A 250 2.67 14.68 -12.02
N PHE A 251 3.52 15.52 -12.63
CA PHE A 251 4.96 15.56 -12.34
C PHE A 251 5.32 16.39 -11.09
N VAL A 252 4.43 17.23 -10.58
CA VAL A 252 4.72 18.07 -9.40
C VAL A 252 5.14 17.23 -8.19
N PRO A 253 4.37 16.21 -7.74
CA PRO A 253 4.78 15.40 -6.58
C PRO A 253 5.97 14.49 -6.87
N PHE A 254 6.17 14.03 -8.11
CA PHE A 254 7.38 13.27 -8.47
C PHE A 254 8.63 14.16 -8.40
N LYS A 255 8.55 15.39 -8.96
CA LYS A 255 9.67 16.34 -8.88
C LYS A 255 10.03 16.67 -7.44
N ALA A 256 9.03 16.93 -6.60
CA ALA A 256 9.24 17.19 -5.18
C ALA A 256 9.90 15.97 -4.47
N SER A 257 9.45 14.74 -4.77
CA SER A 257 10.02 13.52 -4.22
C SER A 257 11.47 13.31 -4.67
N VAL A 258 11.78 13.60 -5.95
CA VAL A 258 13.15 13.55 -6.48
C VAL A 258 14.05 14.57 -5.78
N ASP A 259 13.57 15.80 -5.61
CA ASP A 259 14.33 16.87 -4.93
C ASP A 259 14.55 16.55 -3.43
N ALA A 260 13.60 15.88 -2.78
CA ALA A 260 13.72 15.37 -1.41
C ALA A 260 14.62 14.12 -1.28
N GLY A 261 15.15 13.60 -2.38
CA GLY A 261 16.10 12.48 -2.36
C GLY A 261 15.46 11.11 -2.24
N VAL A 262 14.25 10.91 -2.79
CA VAL A 262 13.62 9.57 -2.83
C VAL A 262 14.54 8.54 -3.48
N GLY A 263 14.64 7.35 -2.88
CA GLY A 263 15.59 6.30 -3.31
C GLY A 263 15.19 5.60 -4.59
N ALA A 264 13.89 5.40 -4.80
CA ALA A 264 13.37 4.74 -5.99
C ALA A 264 12.11 5.42 -6.53
N VAL A 265 11.84 5.21 -7.83
CA VAL A 265 10.59 5.57 -8.50
C VAL A 265 10.07 4.34 -9.21
N MET A 266 8.80 4.01 -8.99
CA MET A 266 8.12 2.92 -9.71
C MET A 266 7.38 3.49 -10.91
N VAL A 267 7.60 2.89 -12.09
CA VAL A 267 6.93 3.26 -13.34
C VAL A 267 5.72 2.35 -13.54
N GLY A 268 4.52 2.94 -13.60
CA GLY A 268 3.28 2.22 -13.82
C GLY A 268 3.03 1.85 -15.27
N HIS A 269 2.12 0.89 -15.48
CA HIS A 269 1.68 0.48 -16.81
C HIS A 269 0.56 1.40 -17.30
N ILE A 270 0.93 2.57 -17.81
CA ILE A 270 0.00 3.64 -18.21
C ILE A 270 0.37 4.09 -19.62
N ALA A 271 -0.58 4.07 -20.55
CA ALA A 271 -0.40 4.60 -21.89
C ALA A 271 -0.59 6.14 -21.90
N MET A 272 0.29 6.84 -22.61
CA MET A 272 0.21 8.30 -22.78
C MET A 272 0.36 8.68 -24.26
N PRO A 273 -0.72 8.56 -25.05
CA PRO A 273 -0.64 8.68 -26.51
C PRO A 273 -0.21 10.06 -27.01
N GLN A 274 -0.37 11.12 -26.22
CA GLN A 274 0.15 12.46 -26.59
C GLN A 274 1.66 12.61 -26.33
N ILE A 275 2.28 11.64 -25.63
CA ILE A 275 3.72 11.65 -25.32
C ILE A 275 4.44 10.57 -26.13
N ASP A 276 3.87 9.37 -26.19
CA ASP A 276 4.36 8.26 -27.00
C ASP A 276 3.17 7.56 -27.68
N ALA A 277 2.95 7.90 -28.93
CA ALA A 277 1.83 7.38 -29.75
C ALA A 277 2.14 6.02 -30.38
N THR A 278 3.26 5.38 -30.04
CA THR A 278 3.65 4.07 -30.60
C THR A 278 2.55 3.04 -30.26
N ALA A 279 1.90 2.53 -31.28
CA ALA A 279 0.78 1.62 -31.10
C ALA A 279 1.22 0.20 -30.71
N VAL A 280 0.54 -0.38 -29.74
CA VAL A 280 0.66 -1.79 -29.35
C VAL A 280 -0.66 -2.52 -29.64
N LYS A 281 -0.59 -3.81 -29.86
CA LYS A 281 -1.74 -4.67 -30.14
C LYS A 281 -1.71 -5.88 -29.21
N PRO A 282 -2.87 -6.39 -28.78
CA PRO A 282 -2.93 -7.63 -28.03
C PRO A 282 -2.20 -8.77 -28.73
N LEU A 283 -1.50 -9.57 -27.93
CA LEU A 283 -0.85 -10.79 -28.42
C LEU A 283 -1.89 -11.85 -28.82
N PRO A 284 -1.57 -12.76 -29.77
CA PRO A 284 -2.29 -14.00 -29.93
C PRO A 284 -2.39 -14.77 -28.60
N GLU A 285 -3.51 -15.45 -28.36
CA GLU A 285 -3.81 -16.10 -27.08
C GLU A 285 -2.72 -17.07 -26.60
N ASN A 286 -2.12 -17.82 -27.53
CA ASN A 286 -1.06 -18.78 -27.24
C ASN A 286 0.29 -18.13 -26.82
N LEU A 287 0.42 -16.81 -26.92
CA LEU A 287 1.63 -16.08 -26.52
C LEU A 287 1.43 -15.24 -25.25
N LYS A 288 0.19 -15.13 -24.75
CA LYS A 288 -0.11 -14.39 -23.53
C LYS A 288 0.36 -15.17 -22.30
N SER A 289 1.03 -14.48 -21.40
CA SER A 289 1.27 -15.00 -20.04
C SER A 289 0.01 -14.82 -19.21
N LYS A 290 -0.32 -15.79 -18.37
CA LYS A 290 -1.44 -15.64 -17.44
C LYS A 290 -1.10 -14.54 -16.43
N PRO A 291 -1.99 -13.56 -16.23
CA PRO A 291 -1.82 -12.58 -15.16
C PRO A 291 -1.83 -13.30 -13.80
N THR A 292 -0.94 -12.92 -12.90
CA THR A 292 -0.87 -13.53 -11.56
C THR A 292 -1.55 -12.69 -10.48
N ASP A 293 -2.11 -11.52 -10.86
CA ASP A 293 -2.63 -10.53 -9.91
C ASP A 293 -4.17 -10.42 -9.91
N THR A 294 -4.86 -11.21 -10.75
CA THR A 294 -6.31 -11.28 -10.75
C THR A 294 -6.74 -12.51 -9.95
N ASP A 295 -7.18 -12.31 -8.71
CA ASP A 295 -7.70 -13.39 -7.86
C ASP A 295 -9.05 -13.95 -8.36
N GLU A 296 -9.71 -13.28 -9.31
CA GLU A 296 -10.93 -13.74 -9.97
C GLU A 296 -11.03 -13.17 -11.40
N ALA A 297 -11.63 -13.94 -12.30
CA ALA A 297 -11.83 -13.62 -13.72
C ALA A 297 -12.78 -12.42 -13.92
N GLY A 298 -12.30 -11.22 -13.61
CA GLY A 298 -12.87 -10.00 -14.18
C GLY A 298 -12.55 -9.98 -15.68
N GLU A 299 -13.48 -9.50 -16.48
CA GLU A 299 -13.29 -9.31 -17.92
C GLU A 299 -12.00 -8.51 -18.17
N ILE A 300 -11.04 -9.13 -18.86
CA ILE A 300 -9.78 -8.47 -19.24
C ILE A 300 -10.09 -7.55 -20.40
N ILE A 301 -9.74 -6.28 -20.28
CA ILE A 301 -9.96 -5.27 -21.32
C ILE A 301 -8.82 -5.36 -22.33
N GLU A 302 -9.12 -5.92 -23.51
CA GLU A 302 -8.18 -6.09 -24.62
C GLU A 302 -8.49 -5.11 -25.75
N GLU A 303 -7.81 -3.99 -25.79
CA GLU A 303 -7.96 -3.00 -26.84
C GLU A 303 -6.60 -2.64 -27.45
N LYS A 304 -6.61 -2.10 -28.67
CA LYS A 304 -5.43 -1.49 -29.27
C LYS A 304 -5.07 -0.24 -28.46
N ALA A 305 -3.84 -0.16 -27.99
CA ALA A 305 -3.38 0.90 -27.09
C ALA A 305 -2.10 1.59 -27.57
N ALA A 306 -1.71 2.68 -26.93
CA ALA A 306 -0.40 3.27 -27.08
C ALA A 306 0.64 2.57 -26.18
N MET A 307 1.92 2.85 -26.38
CA MET A 307 3.02 2.24 -25.63
C MET A 307 2.88 2.55 -24.13
N PRO A 308 2.87 1.54 -23.25
CA PRO A 308 2.85 1.78 -21.80
C PRO A 308 4.15 2.44 -21.33
N ALA A 309 4.03 3.30 -20.34
CA ALA A 309 5.14 4.08 -19.79
C ALA A 309 6.35 3.24 -19.40
N THR A 310 6.11 2.07 -18.82
CA THR A 310 7.14 1.11 -18.42
C THR A 310 8.00 0.63 -19.60
N MET A 311 7.43 0.62 -20.82
CA MET A 311 8.07 0.15 -22.06
C MET A 311 8.52 1.29 -22.97
N SER A 312 8.30 2.56 -22.56
CA SER A 312 8.55 3.75 -23.39
C SER A 312 9.87 4.42 -23.04
N PRO A 313 10.89 4.38 -23.92
CA PRO A 313 12.11 5.17 -23.73
C PRO A 313 11.86 6.68 -23.69
N VAL A 314 10.80 7.16 -24.34
CA VAL A 314 10.39 8.58 -24.30
C VAL A 314 10.03 8.98 -22.87
N ILE A 315 9.18 8.20 -22.22
CA ILE A 315 8.73 8.46 -20.84
C ILE A 315 9.88 8.21 -19.83
N GLY A 316 10.67 7.17 -20.04
CA GLY A 316 11.86 6.92 -19.22
C GLY A 316 12.88 8.07 -19.27
N ASN A 317 13.07 8.68 -20.45
CA ASN A 317 13.92 9.87 -20.59
C ASN A 317 13.38 11.10 -19.86
N ILE A 318 12.04 11.26 -19.76
CA ILE A 318 11.45 12.34 -18.97
C ILE A 318 11.88 12.20 -17.51
N LEU A 319 11.77 11.00 -16.93
CA LEU A 319 12.17 10.77 -15.55
C LEU A 319 13.69 10.99 -15.35
N ARG A 320 14.52 10.42 -16.23
CA ARG A 320 15.98 10.48 -16.08
C ARG A 320 16.55 11.87 -16.40
N LYS A 321 16.09 12.52 -17.49
CA LYS A 321 16.72 13.74 -18.01
C LYS A 321 15.99 15.00 -17.54
N ASP A 322 14.65 15.04 -17.65
CA ASP A 322 13.92 16.25 -17.36
C ASP A 322 13.69 16.41 -15.85
N LEU A 323 13.28 15.35 -15.16
CA LEU A 323 13.16 15.34 -13.69
C LEU A 323 14.49 15.05 -12.99
N LYS A 324 15.55 14.70 -13.75
CA LYS A 324 16.93 14.46 -13.28
C LYS A 324 17.00 13.40 -12.15
N PHE A 325 16.21 12.35 -12.26
CA PHE A 325 16.20 11.30 -11.23
C PHE A 325 17.41 10.35 -11.36
N PRO A 326 18.36 10.32 -10.41
CA PRO A 326 19.53 9.46 -10.47
C PRO A 326 19.33 8.09 -9.81
N GLY A 327 18.27 7.94 -8.96
CA GLY A 327 18.02 6.74 -8.16
C GLY A 327 17.58 5.52 -8.96
N MET A 328 17.07 4.49 -8.28
CA MET A 328 16.57 3.26 -8.91
C MET A 328 15.22 3.47 -9.57
N ILE A 329 15.08 3.08 -10.84
CA ILE A 329 13.78 2.96 -11.52
C ILE A 329 13.36 1.50 -11.42
N VAL A 330 12.17 1.28 -10.84
CA VAL A 330 11.56 -0.04 -10.71
C VAL A 330 10.32 -0.09 -11.61
N THR A 331 10.09 -1.20 -12.30
CA THR A 331 8.83 -1.39 -13.01
C THR A 331 7.71 -1.64 -11.99
N ASP A 332 6.46 -1.36 -12.34
CA ASP A 332 5.34 -2.04 -11.71
C ASP A 332 5.39 -3.54 -12.03
N ALA A 333 4.54 -4.36 -11.42
CA ALA A 333 4.61 -5.81 -11.59
C ALA A 333 4.40 -6.22 -13.06
N LEU A 334 5.43 -6.84 -13.66
CA LEU A 334 5.40 -7.25 -15.07
C LEU A 334 4.38 -8.38 -15.34
N SER A 335 3.81 -8.96 -14.30
CA SER A 335 2.73 -9.94 -14.35
C SER A 335 1.34 -9.35 -14.54
N MET A 336 1.17 -8.02 -14.49
CA MET A 336 -0.13 -7.35 -14.59
C MET A 336 -0.71 -7.40 -16.01
N SER A 337 -2.05 -7.48 -16.11
CA SER A 337 -2.77 -7.57 -17.39
C SER A 337 -2.45 -6.41 -18.34
N GLY A 338 -2.22 -5.20 -17.80
CA GLY A 338 -1.79 -4.04 -18.58
C GLY A 338 -0.51 -4.25 -19.43
N LEU A 339 0.26 -5.30 -19.15
CA LEU A 339 1.42 -5.70 -19.97
C LEU A 339 1.27 -7.08 -20.60
N THR A 340 0.82 -8.10 -19.85
CA THR A 340 0.81 -9.51 -20.33
C THR A 340 -0.10 -9.72 -21.53
N ILE A 341 -1.06 -8.83 -21.73
CA ILE A 341 -1.91 -8.79 -22.93
C ILE A 341 -1.08 -8.44 -24.18
N TYR A 342 -0.07 -7.57 -24.06
CA TYR A 342 0.61 -6.95 -25.20
C TYR A 342 2.02 -7.47 -25.45
N PHE A 343 2.69 -7.99 -24.41
CA PHE A 343 4.11 -8.37 -24.46
C PHE A 343 4.33 -9.76 -23.87
N THR A 344 5.18 -10.56 -24.52
CA THR A 344 5.77 -11.74 -23.87
C THR A 344 6.69 -11.30 -22.75
N GLN A 345 7.00 -12.18 -21.80
CA GLN A 345 7.85 -11.81 -20.66
C GLN A 345 9.29 -11.51 -21.07
N GLU A 346 9.80 -12.15 -22.12
CA GLU A 346 11.09 -11.84 -22.74
C GLU A 346 11.11 -10.39 -23.23
N GLU A 347 10.14 -10.02 -24.06
CA GLU A 347 10.07 -8.69 -24.66
C GLU A 347 9.78 -7.60 -23.62
N ALA A 348 8.92 -7.87 -22.66
CA ALA A 348 8.62 -6.95 -21.57
C ALA A 348 9.87 -6.60 -20.75
N ALA A 349 10.67 -7.60 -20.39
CA ALA A 349 11.90 -7.40 -19.64
C ALA A 349 12.93 -6.55 -20.43
N VAL A 350 13.09 -6.85 -21.71
CA VAL A 350 14.03 -6.14 -22.60
C VAL A 350 13.60 -4.67 -22.77
N ARG A 351 12.33 -4.43 -23.12
CA ARG A 351 11.81 -3.06 -23.31
C ARG A 351 11.85 -2.22 -22.05
N ALA A 352 11.57 -2.82 -20.90
CA ALA A 352 11.67 -2.11 -19.62
C ALA A 352 13.11 -1.61 -19.37
N LEU A 353 14.14 -2.43 -19.69
CA LEU A 353 15.54 -2.02 -19.59
C LEU A 353 15.89 -0.95 -20.63
N GLU A 354 15.39 -1.05 -21.86
CA GLU A 354 15.54 -0.01 -22.90
C GLU A 354 14.90 1.32 -22.47
N ALA A 355 13.75 1.24 -21.78
CA ALA A 355 13.07 2.40 -21.21
C ALA A 355 13.75 2.99 -19.97
N GLY A 356 14.82 2.36 -19.46
CA GLY A 356 15.64 2.90 -18.37
C GLY A 356 15.34 2.32 -16.99
N ALA A 357 14.52 1.26 -16.87
CA ALA A 357 14.29 0.55 -15.62
C ALA A 357 15.58 -0.12 -15.13
N ASP A 358 15.81 -0.10 -13.82
CA ASP A 358 16.94 -0.78 -13.17
C ASP A 358 16.52 -2.11 -12.55
N MET A 359 15.25 -2.24 -12.12
CA MET A 359 14.71 -3.44 -11.49
C MET A 359 13.43 -3.87 -12.22
N LEU A 360 13.38 -5.14 -12.57
CA LEU A 360 12.24 -5.83 -13.20
C LEU A 360 11.44 -6.53 -12.11
N LEU A 361 10.29 -5.94 -11.74
CA LEU A 361 9.50 -6.41 -10.61
C LEU A 361 8.51 -7.48 -11.03
N LYS A 362 8.50 -8.60 -10.32
CA LYS A 362 7.49 -9.67 -10.41
C LYS A 362 7.09 -10.01 -11.85
N PRO A 363 8.02 -10.47 -12.70
CA PRO A 363 7.63 -11.01 -13.99
C PRO A 363 6.71 -12.23 -13.80
N ALA A 364 5.78 -12.46 -14.74
CA ALA A 364 4.92 -13.63 -14.72
C ALA A 364 5.71 -14.93 -14.96
N ASP A 365 6.81 -14.82 -15.72
CA ASP A 365 7.80 -15.87 -15.95
C ASP A 365 9.20 -15.26 -15.85
N ALA A 366 9.86 -15.50 -14.71
CA ALA A 366 11.19 -14.94 -14.44
C ALA A 366 12.27 -15.59 -15.31
N ASP A 367 12.14 -16.87 -15.66
CA ASP A 367 13.07 -17.57 -16.55
C ASP A 367 12.98 -17.02 -17.98
N ALA A 368 11.77 -16.74 -18.47
CA ALA A 368 11.56 -16.10 -19.76
C ALA A 368 12.17 -14.69 -19.77
N SER A 369 11.92 -13.89 -18.73
CA SER A 369 12.50 -12.55 -18.59
C SER A 369 14.03 -12.60 -18.57
N PHE A 370 14.61 -13.54 -17.84
CA PHE A 370 16.04 -13.77 -17.77
C PHE A 370 16.62 -14.12 -19.15
N ARG A 371 16.01 -15.11 -19.85
CA ARG A 371 16.42 -15.50 -21.22
C ARG A 371 16.33 -14.33 -22.19
N GLY A 372 15.23 -13.56 -22.14
CA GLY A 372 15.04 -12.39 -23.02
C GLY A 372 16.16 -11.37 -22.88
N VAL A 373 16.50 -11.00 -21.64
CA VAL A 373 17.60 -10.04 -21.38
C VAL A 373 18.95 -10.62 -21.83
N HIS A 374 19.22 -11.88 -21.54
CA HIS A 374 20.46 -12.56 -21.93
C HIS A 374 20.66 -12.58 -23.46
N GLU A 375 19.62 -12.95 -24.22
CA GLU A 375 19.68 -12.94 -25.68
C GLU A 375 19.76 -11.52 -26.26
N ALA A 376 19.11 -10.53 -25.61
CA ALA A 376 19.22 -9.14 -26.01
C ALA A 376 20.65 -8.59 -25.84
N VAL A 377 21.36 -9.01 -24.80
CA VAL A 377 22.77 -8.64 -24.63
C VAL A 377 23.65 -9.35 -25.66
N LYS A 378 23.46 -10.66 -25.89
CA LYS A 378 24.22 -11.42 -26.90
C LYS A 378 24.05 -10.89 -28.32
N SER A 379 22.83 -10.46 -28.67
CA SER A 379 22.55 -9.87 -29.99
C SER A 379 22.97 -8.40 -30.12
N GLY A 380 23.42 -7.77 -29.03
CA GLY A 380 23.81 -6.36 -29.01
C GLY A 380 22.65 -5.37 -28.97
N ARG A 381 21.39 -5.85 -28.74
CA ARG A 381 20.22 -4.99 -28.56
C ARG A 381 20.31 -4.19 -27.27
N ILE A 382 20.81 -4.81 -26.19
CA ILE A 382 21.18 -4.15 -24.93
C ILE A 382 22.67 -4.33 -24.71
N THR A 383 23.37 -3.29 -24.27
CA THR A 383 24.82 -3.41 -23.95
C THR A 383 25.00 -4.04 -22.57
N GLU A 384 26.05 -4.84 -22.38
CA GLU A 384 26.41 -5.35 -21.04
C GLU A 384 26.62 -4.21 -20.05
N GLN A 385 27.17 -3.08 -20.50
CA GLN A 385 27.31 -1.86 -19.68
C GLN A 385 26.00 -1.38 -19.13
N ARG A 386 24.89 -1.43 -19.90
CA ARG A 386 23.55 -1.05 -19.43
C ARG A 386 23.08 -1.95 -18.29
N VAL A 387 23.33 -3.26 -18.39
CA VAL A 387 23.04 -4.22 -17.32
C VAL A 387 23.87 -3.91 -16.07
N GLU A 388 25.19 -3.67 -16.26
CA GLU A 388 26.09 -3.32 -15.15
C GLU A 388 25.71 -2.03 -14.43
N GLU A 389 25.24 -1.01 -15.14
CA GLU A 389 24.77 0.26 -14.55
C GLU A 389 23.62 0.03 -13.58
N SER A 390 22.66 -0.82 -13.95
CA SER A 390 21.54 -1.20 -13.08
C SER A 390 21.98 -2.08 -11.90
N ALA A 391 22.76 -3.12 -12.18
CA ALA A 391 23.27 -4.01 -11.14
C ALA A 391 24.13 -3.24 -10.12
N ARG A 392 24.92 -2.25 -10.55
CA ARG A 392 25.72 -1.39 -9.67
C ARG A 392 24.86 -0.62 -8.69
N LYS A 393 23.74 -0.02 -9.13
CA LYS A 393 22.82 0.71 -8.26
C LYS A 393 22.21 -0.20 -7.20
N ILE A 394 21.74 -1.38 -7.62
CA ILE A 394 21.12 -2.38 -6.73
C ILE A 394 22.13 -2.90 -5.71
N LEU A 395 23.36 -3.27 -6.15
CA LEU A 395 24.41 -3.73 -5.26
C LEU A 395 24.86 -2.65 -4.27
N ALA A 396 25.02 -1.40 -4.73
CA ALA A 396 25.39 -0.29 -3.87
C ALA A 396 24.30 -0.03 -2.80
N ALA A 397 23.03 -0.08 -3.18
CA ALA A 397 21.92 0.03 -2.24
C ALA A 397 21.92 -1.09 -1.19
N LYS A 398 22.16 -2.35 -1.58
CA LYS A 398 22.31 -3.49 -0.67
C LYS A 398 23.42 -3.27 0.35
N TYR A 399 24.54 -2.70 -0.08
CA TYR A 399 25.65 -2.35 0.83
C TYR A 399 25.25 -1.28 1.85
N ASP A 400 24.70 -0.15 1.39
CA ASP A 400 24.34 0.97 2.26
C ASP A 400 23.18 0.61 3.21
N LEU A 401 22.34 -0.38 2.86
CA LEU A 401 21.32 -0.97 3.72
C LEU A 401 21.87 -1.95 4.77
N GLY A 402 23.18 -2.24 4.75
CA GLY A 402 23.86 -3.14 5.67
C GLY A 402 23.66 -4.64 5.37
N LEU A 403 23.11 -4.99 4.20
CA LEU A 403 22.82 -6.39 3.86
C LEU A 403 24.08 -7.24 3.62
N VAL A 404 25.22 -6.61 3.39
CA VAL A 404 26.52 -7.29 3.23
C VAL A 404 27.02 -7.81 4.57
N ASP A 405 26.82 -7.03 5.63
CA ASP A 405 27.27 -7.36 6.98
C ASP A 405 26.23 -8.18 7.74
N GLN A 406 24.93 -7.87 7.56
CA GLN A 406 23.83 -8.51 8.26
C GLN A 406 22.62 -8.67 7.35
N ARG A 407 22.56 -9.80 6.63
CA ARG A 407 21.43 -10.13 5.76
C ARG A 407 20.34 -10.98 6.45
N ILE A 408 20.67 -11.59 7.59
CA ILE A 408 19.73 -12.39 8.39
C ILE A 408 19.06 -11.50 9.42
N THR A 409 17.74 -11.49 9.40
CA THR A 409 16.91 -10.70 10.32
C THR A 409 16.79 -11.43 11.68
N PRO A 410 17.16 -10.76 12.80
CA PRO A 410 17.02 -11.35 14.13
C PRO A 410 15.55 -11.53 14.52
N ILE A 411 15.13 -12.78 14.75
CA ILE A 411 13.74 -13.13 15.10
C ILE A 411 13.35 -12.62 16.49
N ASP A 412 14.30 -12.61 17.44
CA ASP A 412 14.11 -12.23 18.84
C ASP A 412 13.89 -10.73 19.07
N THR A 413 13.94 -9.92 18.00
CA THR A 413 13.69 -8.47 18.06
C THR A 413 12.31 -8.07 17.54
N ILE A 414 11.61 -8.96 16.86
CA ILE A 414 10.37 -8.67 16.14
C ILE A 414 9.29 -8.18 17.11
N ASP A 415 9.04 -8.90 18.19
CA ASP A 415 8.00 -8.61 19.19
C ASP A 415 8.22 -7.32 19.98
N ARG A 416 9.43 -6.75 19.92
CA ARG A 416 9.75 -5.46 20.55
C ARG A 416 9.50 -4.27 19.64
N ILE A 417 9.47 -4.50 18.33
CA ILE A 417 9.41 -3.45 17.31
C ILE A 417 8.05 -3.46 16.61
N VAL A 418 7.63 -4.62 16.11
CA VAL A 418 6.38 -4.75 15.34
C VAL A 418 5.19 -4.67 16.28
N GLY A 419 4.22 -3.80 15.94
CA GLY A 419 3.04 -3.58 16.77
C GLY A 419 3.32 -2.90 18.12
N SER A 420 4.49 -2.26 18.29
CA SER A 420 4.80 -1.48 19.50
C SER A 420 3.75 -0.39 19.75
N ARG A 421 3.62 0.05 21.02
CA ARG A 421 2.50 0.91 21.47
C ARG A 421 2.28 2.19 20.68
N ASP A 422 3.31 2.75 20.10
CA ASP A 422 3.24 3.95 19.25
C ASP A 422 2.56 3.71 17.91
N VAL A 423 2.56 2.47 17.40
CA VAL A 423 1.94 2.11 16.13
C VAL A 423 0.41 2.27 16.18
N PRO A 424 -0.34 1.54 17.02
CA PRO A 424 -1.77 1.73 17.14
C PRO A 424 -2.15 3.12 17.70
N ALA A 425 -1.29 3.76 18.50
CA ALA A 425 -1.51 5.11 18.99
C ALA A 425 -1.52 6.13 17.84
N LEU A 426 -0.54 6.08 16.95
CA LEU A 426 -0.50 6.95 15.78
C LEU A 426 -1.67 6.67 14.81
N ALA A 427 -1.99 5.40 14.56
CA ALA A 427 -3.13 5.04 13.72
C ALA A 427 -4.45 5.61 14.27
N THR A 428 -4.63 5.58 15.59
CA THR A 428 -5.79 6.17 16.26
C THR A 428 -5.79 7.70 16.17
N GLU A 429 -4.64 8.34 16.42
CA GLU A 429 -4.48 9.79 16.36
C GLU A 429 -4.82 10.33 14.96
N ILE A 430 -4.29 9.70 13.90
CA ILE A 430 -4.62 10.05 12.51
C ILE A 430 -6.11 9.86 12.25
N ALA A 431 -6.68 8.72 12.65
CA ALA A 431 -8.08 8.40 12.41
C ALA A 431 -9.02 9.42 13.06
N GLU A 432 -8.75 9.84 14.30
CA GLU A 432 -9.55 10.83 15.02
C GLU A 432 -9.55 12.20 14.35
N HIS A 433 -8.41 12.63 13.79
CA HIS A 433 -8.30 13.90 13.09
C HIS A 433 -8.79 13.86 11.63
N ALA A 434 -8.90 12.66 11.06
CA ALA A 434 -9.30 12.47 9.66
C ALA A 434 -10.82 12.49 9.46
N VAL A 435 -11.63 12.11 10.47
CA VAL A 435 -13.10 12.04 10.35
C VAL A 435 -13.64 13.36 9.83
N THR A 436 -14.29 13.30 8.67
CA THR A 436 -14.78 14.50 7.95
C THR A 436 -16.29 14.50 7.87
N LEU A 437 -16.96 15.47 8.49
CA LEU A 437 -18.40 15.69 8.34
C LEU A 437 -18.62 16.64 7.15
N VAL A 438 -19.11 16.10 6.05
CA VAL A 438 -19.31 16.85 4.79
C VAL A 438 -20.62 17.60 4.79
N ARG A 439 -21.68 16.96 5.30
CA ARG A 439 -23.05 17.47 5.31
C ARG A 439 -23.77 17.03 6.59
N ASP A 440 -24.56 17.89 7.22
CA ASP A 440 -25.42 17.56 8.37
C ASP A 440 -26.66 18.45 8.42
N GLU A 441 -27.50 18.38 7.38
CA GLU A 441 -28.73 19.17 7.27
C GLU A 441 -29.78 18.72 8.32
N ASP A 442 -29.77 17.45 8.67
CA ASP A 442 -30.70 16.89 9.65
C ASP A 442 -30.20 17.01 11.11
N LYS A 443 -29.00 17.57 11.31
CA LYS A 443 -28.37 17.79 12.62
C LYS A 443 -28.30 16.51 13.47
N LEU A 444 -27.88 15.40 12.83
CA LEU A 444 -27.77 14.10 13.47
C LEU A 444 -26.43 13.91 14.20
N VAL A 445 -25.43 14.74 13.94
CA VAL A 445 -24.08 14.58 14.51
C VAL A 445 -23.79 15.68 15.53
N PRO A 446 -23.37 15.33 16.77
CA PRO A 446 -23.30 13.99 17.36
C PRO A 446 -24.68 13.44 17.77
N LEU A 447 -24.75 12.13 18.04
CA LEU A 447 -25.99 11.39 18.36
C LEU A 447 -26.57 11.70 19.77
N LYS A 448 -26.35 12.89 20.30
CA LYS A 448 -26.77 13.29 21.65
C LYS A 448 -28.30 13.42 21.85
N ASN A 449 -29.06 13.45 20.77
CA ASN A 449 -30.53 13.55 20.81
C ASN A 449 -31.21 12.19 20.78
N LEU A 450 -30.45 11.08 20.71
CA LEU A 450 -31.02 9.74 20.82
C LEU A 450 -31.54 9.53 22.24
N LYS A 451 -32.84 9.24 22.35
CA LYS A 451 -33.47 8.91 23.63
C LYS A 451 -33.02 7.52 24.11
N PRO A 452 -32.96 7.26 25.42
CA PRO A 452 -32.74 5.91 25.90
C PRO A 452 -33.81 4.96 25.30
N GLY A 453 -33.34 3.84 24.73
CA GLY A 453 -34.23 2.86 24.09
C GLY A 453 -34.51 3.13 22.60
N SER A 454 -33.97 4.20 21.99
CA SER A 454 -34.08 4.42 20.54
C SER A 454 -33.58 3.21 19.75
N ARG A 455 -34.31 2.85 18.71
CA ARG A 455 -33.99 1.76 17.78
C ARG A 455 -33.10 2.32 16.70
N VAL A 456 -31.83 1.94 16.74
CA VAL A 456 -30.83 2.30 15.70
C VAL A 456 -30.63 1.10 14.80
N PHE A 457 -30.78 1.31 13.50
CA PHE A 457 -30.53 0.28 12.48
C PHE A 457 -29.35 0.68 11.62
N ASN A 458 -28.40 -0.23 11.42
CA ASN A 458 -27.26 -0.05 10.54
C ASN A 458 -27.44 -0.92 9.29
N LEU A 459 -27.66 -0.25 8.14
CA LEU A 459 -27.50 -0.84 6.83
C LEU A 459 -26.02 -0.78 6.45
N ALA A 460 -25.31 -1.89 6.62
CA ALA A 460 -23.93 -1.99 6.16
C ALA A 460 -23.89 -2.53 4.74
N VAL A 461 -23.13 -1.89 3.85
CA VAL A 461 -22.97 -2.33 2.47
C VAL A 461 -21.49 -2.48 2.16
N THR A 462 -21.07 -3.67 1.72
CA THR A 462 -19.66 -3.97 1.43
C THR A 462 -19.46 -4.48 0.01
N ASN A 463 -18.39 -4.04 -0.64
CA ASN A 463 -17.93 -4.59 -1.92
C ASN A 463 -16.90 -5.71 -1.75
N GLY A 464 -16.77 -6.29 -0.55
CA GLY A 464 -15.84 -7.37 -0.23
C GLY A 464 -16.53 -8.62 0.32
N ASP A 465 -15.75 -9.67 0.58
CA ASP A 465 -16.22 -10.98 1.04
C ASP A 465 -16.34 -11.10 2.57
N ASP A 466 -16.22 -10.00 3.28
CA ASP A 466 -16.09 -9.89 4.72
C ASP A 466 -17.42 -9.56 5.46
N ARG A 467 -18.54 -9.93 4.84
CA ARG A 467 -19.91 -9.71 5.35
C ARG A 467 -20.08 -10.01 6.84
N ALA A 468 -19.38 -11.03 7.36
CA ALA A 468 -19.54 -11.47 8.74
C ALA A 468 -18.93 -10.52 9.78
N TRP A 469 -17.96 -9.67 9.40
CA TRP A 469 -17.18 -8.89 10.37
C TRP A 469 -16.90 -7.43 9.99
N ILE A 470 -17.22 -6.99 8.78
CA ILE A 470 -16.83 -5.66 8.28
C ILE A 470 -17.25 -4.51 9.19
N ALA A 471 -18.44 -4.56 9.78
CA ALA A 471 -18.98 -3.50 10.64
C ALA A 471 -18.64 -3.66 12.13
N ASN A 472 -17.94 -4.73 12.54
CA ASN A 472 -17.80 -5.10 13.95
C ASN A 472 -17.10 -4.04 14.80
N ALA A 473 -16.02 -3.43 14.31
CA ALA A 473 -15.28 -2.42 15.07
C ALA A 473 -16.14 -1.17 15.33
N PHE A 474 -16.90 -0.73 14.33
CA PHE A 474 -17.83 0.39 14.43
C PHE A 474 -18.98 0.12 15.40
N VAL A 475 -19.73 -0.97 15.18
CA VAL A 475 -20.90 -1.32 15.97
C VAL A 475 -20.54 -1.62 17.43
N THR A 476 -19.45 -2.36 17.66
CA THR A 476 -18.96 -2.65 19.01
C THR A 476 -18.60 -1.36 19.76
N ARG A 477 -17.99 -0.39 19.07
CA ARG A 477 -17.62 0.89 19.70
C ARG A 477 -18.85 1.74 20.04
N LEU A 478 -19.86 1.77 19.17
CA LEU A 478 -21.15 2.42 19.46
C LEU A 478 -21.85 1.77 20.68
N ALA A 479 -21.88 0.43 20.73
CA ALA A 479 -22.47 -0.31 21.83
C ALA A 479 -21.80 -0.01 23.18
N ARG A 480 -20.49 0.12 23.22
CA ARG A 480 -19.75 0.57 24.43
C ARG A 480 -20.10 1.99 24.85
N GLY A 481 -20.54 2.84 23.92
CA GLY A 481 -21.09 4.17 24.18
C GLY A 481 -22.57 4.19 24.54
N GLY A 482 -23.21 3.02 24.73
CA GLY A 482 -24.62 2.88 25.11
C GLY A 482 -25.61 2.87 23.94
N VAL A 483 -25.15 2.94 22.69
CA VAL A 483 -26.02 2.89 21.50
C VAL A 483 -26.12 1.45 20.99
N LYS A 484 -27.28 0.82 21.17
CA LYS A 484 -27.53 -0.51 20.62
C LYS A 484 -27.97 -0.41 19.16
N VAL A 485 -27.30 -1.15 18.30
CA VAL A 485 -27.50 -1.10 16.85
C VAL A 485 -27.84 -2.49 16.33
N GLU A 486 -28.97 -2.61 15.63
CA GLU A 486 -29.25 -3.79 14.81
C GLU A 486 -28.58 -3.60 13.44
N THR A 487 -27.84 -4.61 12.95
CA THR A 487 -27.11 -4.51 11.69
C THR A 487 -27.55 -5.60 10.72
N ILE A 488 -27.81 -5.20 9.47
CA ILE A 488 -27.87 -6.10 8.31
C ILE A 488 -26.78 -5.67 7.34
N VAL A 489 -26.00 -6.65 6.88
CA VAL A 489 -24.94 -6.43 5.89
C VAL A 489 -25.42 -6.95 4.53
N LEU A 490 -25.32 -6.10 3.52
CA LEU A 490 -25.58 -6.45 2.12
C LEU A 490 -24.27 -6.39 1.30
N ASP A 491 -24.12 -7.33 0.40
CA ASP A 491 -23.04 -7.44 -0.57
C ASP A 491 -23.59 -7.80 -1.97
N ASP A 492 -22.75 -8.13 -2.93
CA ASP A 492 -23.14 -8.53 -4.30
C ASP A 492 -23.90 -9.87 -4.37
N ARG A 493 -23.77 -10.72 -3.34
CA ARG A 493 -24.45 -12.02 -3.22
C ARG A 493 -25.81 -11.92 -2.52
N SER A 494 -26.19 -10.73 -2.05
CA SER A 494 -27.43 -10.54 -1.28
C SER A 494 -28.67 -10.72 -2.13
N THR A 495 -29.62 -11.49 -1.61
CA THR A 495 -30.89 -11.81 -2.27
C THR A 495 -31.91 -10.69 -2.15
N ASP A 496 -32.92 -10.68 -3.02
CA ASP A 496 -34.04 -9.73 -2.93
C ASP A 496 -34.78 -9.81 -1.58
N GLN A 497 -34.86 -11.01 -0.99
CA GLN A 497 -35.48 -11.19 0.33
C GLN A 497 -34.67 -10.49 1.43
N GLU A 498 -33.33 -10.55 1.37
CA GLU A 498 -32.45 -9.85 2.32
C GLU A 498 -32.55 -8.33 2.15
N VAL A 499 -32.62 -7.85 0.90
CA VAL A 499 -32.83 -6.42 0.59
C VAL A 499 -34.16 -5.94 1.18
N GLN A 500 -35.26 -6.65 0.93
CA GLN A 500 -36.57 -6.29 1.47
C GLN A 500 -36.59 -6.31 3.00
N LYS A 501 -36.01 -7.34 3.63
CA LYS A 501 -35.86 -7.42 5.08
C LYS A 501 -35.10 -6.22 5.65
N ALA A 502 -33.97 -5.79 5.00
CA ALA A 502 -33.22 -4.62 5.42
C ALA A 502 -34.07 -3.34 5.35
N ILE A 503 -34.83 -3.14 4.25
CA ILE A 503 -35.73 -1.99 4.09
C ILE A 503 -36.83 -1.98 5.17
N GLU A 504 -37.44 -3.11 5.44
CA GLU A 504 -38.51 -3.21 6.44
C GLU A 504 -38.01 -2.93 7.86
N ARG A 505 -36.84 -3.47 8.22
CA ARG A 505 -36.22 -3.21 9.52
C ARG A 505 -35.81 -1.74 9.66
N ALA A 506 -35.24 -1.13 8.63
CA ALA A 506 -34.86 0.28 8.61
C ALA A 506 -36.11 1.20 8.82
N LYS A 507 -37.26 0.90 8.20
CA LYS A 507 -38.49 1.69 8.33
C LYS A 507 -39.03 1.73 9.76
N THR A 508 -38.68 0.76 10.60
CA THR A 508 -39.12 0.70 12.00
C THR A 508 -38.10 1.35 12.96
N ALA A 509 -36.97 1.80 12.47
CA ALA A 509 -35.92 2.42 13.27
C ALA A 509 -36.20 3.91 13.51
N ASP A 510 -35.74 4.43 14.65
CA ASP A 510 -35.76 5.84 14.97
C ASP A 510 -34.59 6.60 14.29
N LEU A 511 -33.53 5.88 13.97
CA LEU A 511 -32.38 6.34 13.18
C LEU A 511 -31.85 5.22 12.32
N VAL A 512 -31.58 5.52 11.05
CA VAL A 512 -30.84 4.63 10.13
C VAL A 512 -29.41 5.15 9.98
N ILE A 513 -28.43 4.26 10.17
CA ILE A 513 -27.05 4.47 9.77
C ILE A 513 -26.82 3.68 8.50
N ALA A 514 -26.32 4.32 7.45
CA ALA A 514 -25.87 3.65 6.23
C ALA A 514 -24.34 3.64 6.20
N SER A 515 -23.73 2.53 6.63
CA SER A 515 -22.28 2.36 6.61
C SER A 515 -21.82 1.69 5.31
N LEU A 516 -21.14 2.48 4.45
CA LEU A 516 -20.79 2.12 3.08
C LEU A 516 -19.29 1.79 3.00
N TYR A 517 -18.98 0.54 2.73
CA TYR A 517 -17.60 0.02 2.62
C TYR A 517 -17.21 -0.16 1.15
N GLY A 518 -17.25 0.95 0.37
CA GLY A 518 -16.79 1.00 -1.02
C GLY A 518 -15.26 1.16 -1.06
N ARG A 519 -14.54 0.06 -0.93
CA ARG A 519 -13.07 0.03 -0.82
C ARG A 519 -12.40 -0.08 -2.18
N VAL A 520 -11.15 0.38 -2.27
CA VAL A 520 -10.29 0.05 -3.40
C VAL A 520 -9.98 -1.45 -3.35
N ARG A 521 -10.36 -2.18 -4.39
CA ARG A 521 -10.09 -3.60 -4.60
C ARG A 521 -9.48 -3.78 -5.99
N SER A 522 -8.18 -3.59 -6.08
CA SER A 522 -7.44 -3.70 -7.35
C SER A 522 -7.71 -5.03 -8.04
N GLY A 523 -7.91 -5.00 -9.35
CA GLY A 523 -8.26 -6.17 -10.16
C GLY A 523 -9.74 -6.57 -10.13
N GLN A 524 -10.56 -6.01 -9.23
CA GLN A 524 -11.97 -6.36 -9.08
C GLN A 524 -12.90 -5.43 -9.86
N ALA A 525 -13.98 -5.98 -10.43
CA ALA A 525 -14.93 -5.22 -11.23
C ALA A 525 -15.67 -4.13 -10.44
N LEU A 526 -15.90 -4.35 -9.15
CA LEU A 526 -16.63 -3.44 -8.26
C LEU A 526 -15.70 -2.68 -7.31
N SER A 527 -14.44 -2.43 -7.73
CA SER A 527 -13.54 -1.56 -6.96
C SER A 527 -14.18 -0.20 -6.73
N VAL A 528 -14.04 0.35 -5.52
CA VAL A 528 -14.60 1.62 -5.03
C VAL A 528 -16.13 1.77 -5.10
N GLY A 529 -16.85 0.76 -5.58
CA GLY A 529 -18.30 0.80 -5.81
C GLY A 529 -19.13 0.37 -4.60
N VAL A 530 -20.43 0.49 -4.77
CA VAL A 530 -21.46 -0.06 -3.86
C VAL A 530 -22.23 -1.15 -4.62
N PRO A 531 -22.31 -2.40 -4.11
CA PRO A 531 -23.07 -3.47 -4.74
C PRO A 531 -24.54 -3.10 -4.97
N GLU A 532 -25.09 -3.58 -6.10
CA GLU A 532 -26.47 -3.27 -6.52
C GLU A 532 -27.51 -3.53 -5.41
N PRO A 533 -27.50 -4.68 -4.69
CA PRO A 533 -28.47 -4.92 -3.63
C PRO A 533 -28.43 -3.85 -2.53
N GLY A 534 -27.24 -3.41 -2.13
CA GLY A 534 -27.07 -2.33 -1.15
C GLY A 534 -27.48 -0.96 -1.67
N ALA A 535 -27.14 -0.66 -2.93
CA ALA A 535 -27.52 0.59 -3.60
C ALA A 535 -29.05 0.72 -3.71
N ARG A 536 -29.74 -0.36 -4.06
CA ARG A 536 -31.20 -0.43 -4.15
C ARG A 536 -31.87 -0.23 -2.78
N ALA A 537 -31.37 -0.91 -1.75
CA ALA A 537 -31.87 -0.74 -0.39
C ALA A 537 -31.73 0.72 0.09
N LEU A 538 -30.56 1.31 -0.07
CA LEU A 538 -30.27 2.69 0.34
C LEU A 538 -31.15 3.70 -0.43
N SER A 539 -31.28 3.54 -1.74
CA SER A 539 -32.13 4.41 -2.58
C SER A 539 -33.60 4.37 -2.16
N ALA A 540 -34.12 3.19 -1.83
CA ALA A 540 -35.49 3.03 -1.33
C ALA A 540 -35.68 3.75 0.01
N LEU A 541 -34.71 3.70 0.92
CA LEU A 541 -34.76 4.38 2.23
C LEU A 541 -34.67 5.91 2.08
N ILE A 542 -33.82 6.42 1.18
CA ILE A 542 -33.74 7.86 0.87
C ILE A 542 -35.07 8.37 0.34
N THR A 543 -35.71 7.62 -0.56
CA THR A 543 -37.03 7.97 -1.14
C THR A 543 -38.11 8.01 -0.07
N ALA A 544 -38.05 7.13 0.93
CA ALA A 544 -38.98 7.09 2.05
C ALA A 544 -38.76 8.23 3.07
N LYS A 545 -37.74 9.08 2.88
CA LYS A 545 -37.38 10.22 3.76
C LYS A 545 -37.13 9.82 5.23
N SER A 546 -36.63 8.62 5.47
CA SER A 546 -36.15 8.22 6.79
C SER A 546 -34.95 9.10 7.21
N PRO A 547 -34.76 9.41 8.52
CA PRO A 547 -33.53 10.03 8.99
C PRO A 547 -32.35 9.09 8.76
N ILE A 548 -31.44 9.45 7.82
CA ILE A 548 -30.31 8.59 7.44
C ILE A 548 -29.01 9.33 7.66
N LEU A 549 -28.13 8.71 8.44
CA LEU A 549 -26.75 9.09 8.60
C LEU A 549 -25.88 8.22 7.66
N GLY A 550 -25.44 8.77 6.53
CA GLY A 550 -24.53 8.10 5.60
C GLY A 550 -23.08 8.21 6.07
N ILE A 551 -22.34 7.11 6.04
CA ILE A 551 -20.92 7.05 6.38
C ILE A 551 -20.18 6.30 5.29
N SER A 552 -19.18 6.93 4.65
CA SER A 552 -18.25 6.23 3.77
C SER A 552 -17.03 5.76 4.54
N PHE A 553 -16.86 4.44 4.64
CA PHE A 553 -15.66 3.77 5.12
C PHE A 553 -14.74 3.35 3.96
N GLY A 554 -14.60 4.19 2.95
CA GLY A 554 -13.78 3.97 1.76
C GLY A 554 -13.86 5.17 0.83
N ASN A 555 -14.33 4.93 -0.39
CA ASN A 555 -14.48 5.92 -1.44
C ASN A 555 -15.31 7.14 -0.99
N PRO A 556 -14.72 8.36 -0.91
CA PRO A 556 -15.44 9.55 -0.47
C PRO A 556 -16.50 10.03 -1.47
N TYR A 557 -16.38 9.64 -2.74
CA TYR A 557 -17.25 10.08 -3.84
C TYR A 557 -18.63 9.41 -3.86
N LEU A 558 -18.92 8.45 -2.95
CA LEU A 558 -20.19 7.72 -2.92
C LEU A 558 -21.42 8.64 -2.76
N LEU A 559 -21.25 9.84 -2.19
CA LEU A 559 -22.33 10.83 -2.08
C LEU A 559 -22.88 11.24 -3.46
N GLN A 560 -22.08 11.19 -4.53
CA GLN A 560 -22.54 11.49 -5.90
C GLN A 560 -23.62 10.50 -6.37
N GLY A 561 -23.49 9.22 -6.00
CA GLY A 561 -24.51 8.20 -6.28
C GLY A 561 -25.76 8.30 -5.40
N PHE A 562 -25.64 8.98 -4.25
CA PHE A 562 -26.72 9.10 -3.24
C PHE A 562 -26.90 10.55 -2.76
N PRO A 563 -27.17 11.50 -3.68
CA PRO A 563 -27.24 12.95 -3.31
C PRO A 563 -28.35 13.28 -2.33
N GLY A 564 -29.32 12.40 -2.15
CA GLY A 564 -30.40 12.53 -1.17
C GLY A 564 -30.01 12.25 0.29
N LEU A 565 -28.79 11.79 0.57
CA LEU A 565 -28.27 11.68 1.93
C LEU A 565 -28.04 13.08 2.52
N ARG A 566 -28.83 13.44 3.52
CA ARG A 566 -28.82 14.79 4.13
C ARG A 566 -27.78 14.94 5.25
N THR A 567 -27.28 13.81 5.78
CA THR A 567 -26.14 13.76 6.69
C THR A 567 -25.10 12.78 6.12
N TYR A 568 -23.85 13.22 5.97
CA TYR A 568 -22.81 12.41 5.36
C TYR A 568 -21.43 12.66 5.97
N LEU A 569 -20.80 11.56 6.45
CA LEU A 569 -19.42 11.53 6.96
C LEU A 569 -18.53 10.69 6.05
N VAL A 570 -17.23 11.02 6.07
CA VAL A 570 -16.19 10.28 5.35
C VAL A 570 -15.08 9.89 6.32
N ALA A 571 -14.69 8.61 6.31
CA ALA A 571 -13.58 8.05 7.06
C ALA A 571 -12.38 7.67 6.16
N TYR A 572 -12.56 7.60 4.84
CA TYR A 572 -11.54 7.27 3.83
C TYR A 572 -10.96 5.85 3.92
N GLY A 573 -11.51 4.99 4.75
CA GLY A 573 -11.06 3.61 4.93
C GLY A 573 -11.85 2.86 5.99
N ASP A 574 -11.69 1.56 6.00
CA ASP A 574 -12.41 0.61 6.87
C ASP A 574 -11.55 0.08 8.03
N MET A 575 -10.32 0.56 8.19
CA MET A 575 -9.43 0.14 9.27
C MET A 575 -10.12 0.28 10.63
N PRO A 576 -9.88 -0.64 11.58
CA PRO A 576 -10.52 -0.58 12.91
C PRO A 576 -10.36 0.77 13.60
N SER A 577 -9.22 1.46 13.44
CA SER A 577 -8.97 2.80 13.98
C SER A 577 -9.96 3.84 13.43
N LEU A 578 -10.22 3.84 12.12
CA LEU A 578 -11.17 4.73 11.46
C LEU A 578 -12.61 4.44 11.87
N GLN A 579 -13.00 3.16 11.91
CA GLN A 579 -14.33 2.75 12.37
C GLN A 579 -14.61 3.18 13.81
N GLN A 580 -13.62 3.01 14.70
CA GLN A 580 -13.73 3.45 16.10
C GLN A 580 -13.74 4.97 16.22
N ALA A 581 -12.94 5.70 15.42
CA ALA A 581 -12.91 7.16 15.41
C ALA A 581 -14.28 7.74 14.98
N VAL A 582 -14.89 7.19 13.93
CA VAL A 582 -16.27 7.60 13.53
C VAL A 582 -17.26 7.34 14.64
N ALA A 583 -17.24 6.17 15.27
CA ALA A 583 -18.14 5.89 16.40
C ALA A 583 -17.95 6.87 17.56
N ARG A 584 -16.69 7.20 17.91
CA ARG A 584 -16.36 8.21 18.94
C ARG A 584 -16.82 9.61 18.56
N ALA A 585 -16.68 9.99 17.29
CA ALA A 585 -17.18 11.27 16.77
C ALA A 585 -18.71 11.35 16.90
N LEU A 586 -19.42 10.30 16.52
CA LEU A 586 -20.89 10.21 16.68
C LEU A 586 -21.33 10.27 18.13
N LEU A 587 -20.57 9.69 19.06
CA LEU A 587 -20.81 9.77 20.50
C LEU A 587 -20.43 11.13 21.11
N GLY A 588 -19.83 12.04 20.33
CA GLY A 588 -19.36 13.34 20.81
C GLY A 588 -18.12 13.28 21.70
N GLU A 589 -17.34 12.19 21.68
CA GLU A 589 -16.16 11.98 22.52
C GLU A 589 -14.90 12.64 21.95
N ILE A 590 -14.86 12.91 20.65
CA ILE A 590 -13.76 13.57 19.95
C ILE A 590 -14.26 14.77 19.14
N ASP A 591 -13.37 15.69 18.86
CA ASP A 591 -13.62 16.77 17.90
C ASP A 591 -13.72 16.19 16.48
N ILE A 592 -14.59 16.73 15.62
CA ILE A 592 -14.59 16.47 14.19
C ILE A 592 -13.87 17.62 13.52
N THR A 593 -12.70 17.34 12.91
CA THR A 593 -11.81 18.38 12.37
C THR A 593 -11.35 18.12 10.94
N GLY A 594 -11.60 16.92 10.40
CA GLY A 594 -11.19 16.54 9.06
C GLY A 594 -11.77 17.45 7.98
N LYS A 595 -11.02 17.60 6.88
CA LYS A 595 -11.45 18.34 5.68
C LYS A 595 -11.20 17.49 4.44
N LEU A 596 -12.11 17.56 3.46
CA LEU A 596 -11.96 16.86 2.19
C LEU A 596 -10.65 17.25 1.50
N PRO A 597 -9.72 16.33 1.23
CA PRO A 597 -8.53 16.62 0.41
C PRO A 597 -8.83 16.56 -1.09
N ILE A 598 -10.08 16.33 -1.43
CA ILE A 598 -10.63 16.26 -2.79
C ILE A 598 -11.94 17.03 -2.87
N SER A 599 -12.33 17.41 -4.09
CA SER A 599 -13.68 17.89 -4.39
C SER A 599 -14.62 16.71 -4.58
N LEU A 600 -15.88 16.87 -4.18
CA LEU A 600 -16.98 16.01 -4.62
C LEU A 600 -17.65 16.71 -5.82
N PRO A 601 -17.36 16.32 -7.07
CA PRO A 601 -17.77 17.07 -8.26
C PRO A 601 -19.27 17.35 -8.28
N GLY A 602 -19.62 18.62 -8.49
CA GLY A 602 -21.02 19.07 -8.49
C GLY A 602 -21.67 19.23 -7.11
N LEU A 603 -20.99 18.86 -6.01
CA LEU A 603 -21.54 18.90 -4.65
C LEU A 603 -20.73 19.79 -3.69
N TYR A 604 -19.45 19.48 -3.48
CA TYR A 604 -18.62 20.16 -2.49
C TYR A 604 -17.19 20.38 -3.00
N PRO A 605 -16.58 21.56 -2.76
CA PRO A 605 -15.19 21.80 -3.09
C PRO A 605 -14.23 21.13 -2.09
N ARG A 606 -12.97 20.94 -2.49
CA ARG A 606 -11.86 20.58 -1.61
C ARG A 606 -11.81 21.54 -0.39
N GLY A 607 -11.43 21.03 0.76
CA GLY A 607 -11.38 21.77 2.01
C GLY A 607 -12.70 21.83 2.77
N THR A 608 -13.79 21.29 2.22
CA THR A 608 -15.08 21.19 2.93
C THR A 608 -14.95 20.26 4.15
N GLY A 609 -15.53 20.68 5.27
CA GLY A 609 -15.63 19.90 6.50
C GLY A 609 -16.26 20.73 7.62
N ILE A 610 -17.42 20.28 8.11
CA ILE A 610 -18.12 20.88 9.24
C ILE A 610 -17.36 20.54 10.53
N GLN A 611 -16.96 21.58 11.26
CA GLN A 611 -16.21 21.43 12.51
C GLN A 611 -17.16 21.28 13.69
N ILE A 612 -16.99 20.22 14.49
CA ILE A 612 -17.77 20.00 15.71
C ILE A 612 -16.83 19.76 16.87
N LYS A 613 -17.04 20.47 17.97
CA LYS A 613 -16.32 20.23 19.22
C LYS A 613 -16.94 19.08 19.98
N LYS A 614 -16.10 18.27 20.62
CA LYS A 614 -16.54 17.21 21.53
C LYS A 614 -17.44 17.77 22.61
N THR A 615 -18.43 16.99 23.00
CA THR A 615 -19.29 17.36 24.12
C THR A 615 -18.55 17.09 25.44
N SER A 616 -18.43 18.12 26.27
CA SER A 616 -17.91 17.89 27.63
C SER A 616 -18.87 16.97 28.36
N HIS A 617 -18.42 15.79 28.78
CA HIS A 617 -19.16 15.01 29.76
C HIS A 617 -19.24 15.81 31.05
N ARG A 618 -20.44 16.25 31.43
CA ARG A 618 -20.75 16.69 32.80
C ARG A 618 -20.95 15.49 33.70
#